data_89a1c6b3d9a5cf41154876e6625f42ca
#
_entry.id   89a1c6b3d9a5cf41154876e6625f42ca
#
_cell.length_a   1.000
_cell.length_b   1.000
_cell.length_c   1.000
_cell.angle_alpha   90.00
_cell.angle_beta   90.00
_cell.angle_gamma   90.00
#
_symmetry.space_group_name_H-M   'P 1'
#
loop_
_entity.id
_entity.type
_entity.pdbx_description
1 polymer ?
#
loop_
_entity_poly.entity_id
_entity_poly.type
_entity_poly.pdbx_seq_one_letter_code
_entity_poly.pdbx_strand_id
1 'polypeptide(L)'
;MCIRDRPETINVIRLMQDIKSSQASLVLVTDEFGVIQGLTTSHDILEAIAGDFPDEGDRLSIEAVEGGWSAEGSVELFLVEQTCGVDGLMSVDGEYVTLAGLLLDRMGRRPAKGDRLEEAGLVFEVTDVSRHRIERVRITRSPVPAEA
;
A
#
# COMPACT_ATOMS: atom_id res chain seq x y z
N MET A 1 0.00 19.26 4.39
CA MET A 1 0.97 18.73 3.43
C MET A 1 1.59 19.91 2.72
N CYS A 2 2.84 20.24 3.00
CA CYS A 2 3.52 21.35 2.34
C CYS A 2 4.30 20.83 1.14
N ILE A 3 3.86 21.22 -0.04
CA ILE A 3 4.58 20.99 -1.30
C ILE A 3 5.50 22.21 -1.49
N ARG A 4 6.78 21.97 -1.72
CA ARG A 4 7.75 23.03 -2.04
C ARG A 4 8.43 22.74 -3.36
N ASP A 5 8.54 23.78 -4.18
CA ASP A 5 9.26 23.74 -5.44
C ASP A 5 10.75 24.03 -5.21
N ARG A 6 11.61 23.24 -5.80
CA ARG A 6 13.07 23.40 -5.72
C ARG A 6 13.72 23.23 -7.10
N PRO A 7 14.77 24.02 -7.41
CA PRO A 7 15.50 23.83 -8.65
C PRO A 7 16.23 22.48 -8.68
N GLU A 8 16.31 21.87 -9.86
CA GLU A 8 17.02 20.59 -10.08
C GLU A 8 18.51 20.62 -9.70
N THR A 9 19.09 21.82 -9.65
CA THR A 9 20.52 22.02 -9.30
C THR A 9 20.77 22.10 -7.80
N ILE A 10 19.75 21.94 -6.95
CA ILE A 10 19.92 22.02 -5.50
C ILE A 10 20.78 20.87 -4.98
N ASN A 11 21.69 21.18 -4.06
CA ASN A 11 22.50 20.17 -3.38
C ASN A 11 21.61 19.31 -2.46
N VAL A 12 21.80 17.99 -2.51
CA VAL A 12 21.02 17.01 -1.73
C VAL A 12 21.04 17.28 -0.23
N ILE A 13 22.20 17.68 0.33
CA ILE A 13 22.34 18.00 1.75
C ILE A 13 21.45 19.19 2.14
N ARG A 14 21.45 20.21 1.28
CA ARG A 14 20.60 21.40 1.48
C ARG A 14 19.13 21.07 1.33
N LEU A 15 18.79 20.22 0.37
CA LEU A 15 17.42 19.71 0.18
C LEU A 15 16.95 18.95 1.42
N MET A 16 17.77 18.08 2.02
CA MET A 16 17.42 17.40 3.27
C MET A 16 17.20 18.37 4.43
N GLN A 17 18.01 19.40 4.56
CA GLN A 17 17.84 20.42 5.60
C GLN A 17 16.53 21.18 5.40
N ASP A 18 16.18 21.51 4.17
CA ASP A 18 14.94 22.19 3.82
C ASP A 18 13.71 21.35 4.10
N ILE A 19 13.73 20.05 3.77
CA ILE A 19 12.66 19.11 4.09
C ILE A 19 12.48 19.01 5.61
N LYS A 20 13.57 18.84 6.34
CA LYS A 20 13.57 18.73 7.80
C LYS A 20 13.05 19.98 8.49
N SER A 21 13.44 21.17 8.02
CA SER A 21 13.03 22.44 8.61
C SER A 21 11.60 22.82 8.28
N SER A 22 11.09 22.41 7.12
CA SER A 22 9.73 22.74 6.64
C SER A 22 8.69 21.69 6.98
N GLN A 23 9.07 20.55 7.57
CA GLN A 23 8.20 19.38 7.77
C GLN A 23 7.46 18.96 6.48
N ALA A 24 8.06 19.23 5.33
CA ALA A 24 7.51 18.83 4.05
C ALA A 24 7.70 17.33 3.85
N SER A 25 6.65 16.63 3.43
CA SER A 25 6.72 15.20 3.11
C SER A 25 7.14 14.95 1.68
N LEU A 26 7.05 15.97 0.81
CA LEU A 26 7.27 15.87 -0.62
C LEU A 26 7.83 17.19 -1.16
N VAL A 27 8.75 17.10 -2.11
CA VAL A 27 9.35 18.24 -2.82
C VAL A 27 9.16 18.05 -4.32
N LEU A 28 8.68 19.08 -5.00
CA LEU A 28 8.66 19.15 -6.46
C LEU A 28 10.00 19.72 -6.95
N VAL A 29 10.56 19.09 -7.96
CA VAL A 29 11.78 19.53 -8.64
C VAL A 29 11.39 20.23 -9.93
N THR A 30 11.86 21.49 -10.08
CA THR A 30 11.57 22.31 -11.26
C THR A 30 12.86 22.71 -11.98
N ASP A 31 12.74 22.96 -13.29
CA ASP A 31 13.80 23.59 -14.08
C ASP A 31 13.80 25.13 -13.92
N GLU A 32 14.69 25.82 -14.66
CA GLU A 32 14.84 27.28 -14.62
C GLU A 32 13.62 28.02 -15.15
N PHE A 33 12.73 27.33 -15.86
CA PHE A 33 11.50 27.88 -16.42
C PHE A 33 10.27 27.61 -15.54
N GLY A 34 10.46 26.92 -14.40
CA GLY A 34 9.39 26.54 -13.49
C GLY A 34 8.60 25.30 -13.93
N VAL A 35 9.10 24.56 -14.92
CA VAL A 35 8.48 23.31 -15.36
C VAL A 35 8.87 22.21 -14.40
N ILE A 36 7.87 21.43 -13.94
CA ILE A 36 8.06 20.32 -13.02
C ILE A 36 8.80 19.20 -13.76
N GLN A 37 9.99 18.83 -13.28
CA GLN A 37 10.82 17.74 -13.79
C GLN A 37 10.57 16.43 -13.04
N GLY A 38 10.12 16.51 -11.78
CA GLY A 38 9.83 15.35 -10.97
C GLY A 38 9.47 15.73 -9.55
N LEU A 39 9.38 14.69 -8.71
CA LEU A 39 9.17 14.86 -7.27
C LEU A 39 10.15 13.95 -6.51
N THR A 40 10.46 14.32 -5.28
CA THR A 40 11.29 13.53 -4.38
C THR A 40 10.79 13.63 -2.95
N THR A 41 11.03 12.58 -2.19
CA THR A 41 10.71 12.50 -0.75
C THR A 41 11.98 12.40 0.07
N SER A 42 11.88 12.56 1.38
CA SER A 42 13.02 12.30 2.28
C SER A 42 13.49 10.84 2.22
N HIS A 43 12.58 9.90 1.95
CA HIS A 43 12.88 8.49 1.79
C HIS A 43 13.75 8.23 0.55
N ASP A 44 13.37 8.76 -0.61
CA ASP A 44 14.15 8.64 -1.86
C ASP A 44 15.58 9.16 -1.71
N ILE A 45 15.74 10.27 -0.96
CA ILE A 45 17.06 10.84 -0.69
C ILE A 45 17.90 9.92 0.20
N LEU A 46 17.30 9.36 1.25
CA LEU A 46 17.97 8.42 2.15
C LEU A 46 18.37 7.14 1.42
N GLU A 47 17.49 6.59 0.60
CA GLU A 47 17.75 5.43 -0.24
C GLU A 47 18.91 5.67 -1.20
N ALA A 48 18.95 6.82 -1.86
CA ALA A 48 20.05 7.19 -2.76
C ALA A 48 21.42 7.31 -2.05
N ILE A 49 21.45 7.65 -0.76
CA ILE A 49 22.67 7.81 0.02
C ILE A 49 23.14 6.50 0.65
N ALA A 50 22.23 5.71 1.19
CA ALA A 50 22.55 4.54 2.02
C ALA A 50 22.36 3.20 1.27
N GLY A 51 21.88 3.23 0.03
CA GLY A 51 21.43 2.06 -0.70
C GLY A 51 20.06 1.58 -0.23
N ASP A 52 19.62 0.45 -0.77
CA ASP A 52 18.34 -0.14 -0.41
C ASP A 52 18.23 -0.29 1.11
N PHE A 53 17.44 0.59 1.74
CA PHE A 53 16.97 0.30 3.07
C PHE A 53 15.98 -0.86 2.94
N PRO A 54 16.05 -1.86 3.83
CA PRO A 54 14.91 -2.74 3.98
C PRO A 54 13.72 -1.84 4.32
N ASP A 55 12.82 -1.72 3.35
CA ASP A 55 11.58 -0.98 3.53
C ASP A 55 10.93 -1.44 4.84
N GLU A 56 10.34 -0.52 5.60
CA GLU A 56 9.40 -0.91 6.64
C GLU A 56 8.22 -1.73 6.06
N GLY A 57 8.10 -1.79 4.72
CA GLY A 57 7.24 -2.67 3.95
C GLY A 57 7.70 -4.13 3.86
N ASP A 58 8.96 -4.46 4.20
CA ASP A 58 9.44 -5.84 4.39
C ASP A 58 9.01 -6.46 5.73
N ARG A 59 8.29 -5.73 6.57
CA ARG A 59 7.42 -6.36 7.55
C ARG A 59 6.33 -7.05 6.76
N LEU A 60 6.37 -8.37 6.79
CA LEU A 60 5.42 -9.28 6.17
C LEU A 60 4.03 -8.63 6.14
N SER A 61 3.67 -8.05 4.99
CA SER A 61 2.34 -7.46 4.79
C SER A 61 1.23 -8.52 4.91
N ILE A 62 1.63 -9.79 5.03
CA ILE A 62 0.78 -10.93 5.39
C ILE A 62 1.49 -11.75 6.46
N GLU A 63 0.82 -11.95 7.58
CA GLU A 63 1.27 -12.79 8.69
C GLU A 63 0.34 -13.96 8.88
N ALA A 64 0.89 -15.17 9.08
CA ALA A 64 0.11 -16.33 9.45
C ALA A 64 -0.41 -16.16 10.90
N VAL A 65 -1.70 -16.32 11.09
CA VAL A 65 -2.37 -16.26 12.40
C VAL A 65 -3.19 -17.53 12.60
N GLU A 66 -3.66 -17.75 13.83
CA GLU A 66 -4.50 -18.91 14.11
C GLU A 66 -5.77 -18.91 13.24
N GLY A 67 -5.91 -19.94 12.42
CA GLY A 67 -7.06 -20.13 11.51
C GLY A 67 -6.96 -19.40 10.18
N GLY A 68 -5.83 -18.76 9.84
CA GLY A 68 -5.68 -18.07 8.55
C GLY A 68 -4.50 -17.11 8.51
N TRP A 69 -4.74 -15.93 7.95
CA TRP A 69 -3.72 -14.90 7.78
C TRP A 69 -4.28 -13.53 8.20
N SER A 70 -3.40 -12.63 8.61
CA SER A 70 -3.67 -11.21 8.82
C SER A 70 -2.85 -10.42 7.81
N ALA A 71 -3.49 -9.60 7.01
CA ALA A 71 -2.86 -8.83 5.95
C ALA A 71 -3.14 -7.34 6.09
N GLU A 72 -2.22 -6.51 5.61
CA GLU A 72 -2.47 -5.08 5.44
C GLU A 72 -3.34 -4.85 4.21
N GLY A 73 -4.19 -3.82 4.24
CA GLY A 73 -5.01 -3.46 3.09
C GLY A 73 -4.20 -3.06 1.85
N SER A 74 -2.99 -2.57 2.05
CA SER A 74 -2.05 -2.17 0.99
C SER A 74 -1.33 -3.33 0.31
N VAL A 75 -1.45 -4.56 0.84
CA VAL A 75 -0.78 -5.73 0.28
C VAL A 75 -1.22 -5.98 -1.16
N GLU A 76 -0.27 -6.34 -2.00
CA GLU A 76 -0.55 -6.72 -3.38
C GLU A 76 -1.30 -8.06 -3.46
N LEU A 77 -2.32 -8.13 -4.31
CA LEU A 77 -3.13 -9.34 -4.50
C LEU A 77 -2.31 -10.53 -4.96
N PHE A 78 -1.27 -10.30 -5.75
CA PHE A 78 -0.34 -11.35 -6.15
C PHE A 78 0.29 -12.07 -4.94
N LEU A 79 0.70 -11.31 -3.93
CA LEU A 79 1.25 -11.87 -2.70
C LEU A 79 0.18 -12.63 -1.89
N VAL A 80 -1.06 -12.14 -1.88
CA VAL A 80 -2.20 -12.85 -1.26
C VAL A 80 -2.44 -14.17 -1.95
N GLU A 81 -2.50 -14.19 -3.29
CA GLU A 81 -2.67 -15.44 -4.08
C GLU A 81 -1.57 -16.44 -3.79
N GLN A 82 -0.30 -16.00 -3.82
CA GLN A 82 0.84 -16.89 -3.52
C GLN A 82 0.78 -17.46 -2.08
N THR A 83 0.50 -16.59 -1.11
CA THR A 83 0.52 -16.99 0.30
C THR A 83 -0.65 -17.91 0.65
N CYS A 84 -1.83 -17.63 0.13
CA CYS A 84 -3.05 -18.40 0.40
C CYS A 84 -3.22 -19.59 -0.54
N GLY A 85 -2.45 -19.66 -1.64
CA GLY A 85 -2.53 -20.76 -2.63
C GLY A 85 -3.84 -20.73 -3.41
N VAL A 86 -4.28 -19.55 -3.84
CA VAL A 86 -5.49 -19.33 -4.64
C VAL A 86 -5.16 -18.50 -5.88
N ASP A 87 -6.04 -18.53 -6.87
CA ASP A 87 -5.95 -17.74 -8.08
C ASP A 87 -7.28 -16.98 -8.32
N GLY A 88 -7.24 -15.90 -9.09
CA GLY A 88 -8.42 -15.19 -9.56
C GLY A 88 -8.86 -14.01 -8.70
N LEU A 89 -7.99 -13.52 -7.81
CA LEU A 89 -8.22 -12.29 -7.06
C LEU A 89 -7.85 -11.05 -7.87
N MET A 90 -6.88 -11.17 -8.78
CA MET A 90 -6.43 -10.04 -9.59
C MET A 90 -7.48 -9.65 -10.63
N SER A 91 -7.64 -8.35 -10.85
CA SER A 91 -8.47 -7.81 -11.91
C SER A 91 -7.87 -8.11 -13.28
N VAL A 92 -8.68 -8.63 -14.21
CA VAL A 92 -8.27 -8.87 -15.61
C VAL A 92 -7.93 -7.56 -16.30
N ASP A 93 -8.63 -6.49 -15.95
CA ASP A 93 -8.48 -5.15 -16.56
C ASP A 93 -7.50 -4.25 -15.78
N GLY A 94 -6.89 -4.73 -14.69
CA GLY A 94 -5.92 -3.98 -13.89
C GLY A 94 -6.51 -2.80 -13.12
N GLU A 95 -7.81 -2.81 -12.85
CA GLU A 95 -8.50 -1.73 -12.12
C GLU A 95 -8.05 -1.60 -10.67
N TYR A 96 -7.59 -2.71 -10.08
CA TYR A 96 -7.02 -2.74 -8.73
C TYR A 96 -5.91 -3.80 -8.64
N VAL A 97 -4.94 -3.55 -7.78
CA VAL A 97 -3.77 -4.43 -7.54
C VAL A 97 -3.59 -4.79 -6.07
N THR A 98 -4.28 -4.10 -5.17
CA THR A 98 -4.18 -4.28 -3.72
C THR A 98 -5.42 -4.94 -3.13
N LEU A 99 -5.25 -5.54 -1.94
CA LEU A 99 -6.35 -6.14 -1.19
C LEU A 99 -7.46 -5.12 -0.86
N ALA A 100 -7.09 -3.91 -0.46
CA ALA A 100 -8.06 -2.84 -0.23
C ALA A 100 -8.81 -2.46 -1.51
N GLY A 101 -8.13 -2.43 -2.66
CA GLY A 101 -8.74 -2.17 -3.96
C GLY A 101 -9.79 -3.23 -4.33
N LEU A 102 -9.48 -4.50 -4.15
CA LEU A 102 -10.43 -5.60 -4.34
C LEU A 102 -11.69 -5.44 -3.47
N LEU A 103 -11.49 -5.16 -2.17
CA LEU A 103 -12.61 -5.00 -1.24
C LEU A 103 -13.49 -3.80 -1.60
N LEU A 104 -12.88 -2.67 -1.99
CA LEU A 104 -13.61 -1.48 -2.43
C LEU A 104 -14.44 -1.74 -3.69
N ASP A 105 -13.83 -2.41 -4.68
CA ASP A 105 -14.49 -2.75 -5.94
C ASP A 105 -15.68 -3.69 -5.72
N ARG A 106 -15.48 -4.80 -5.03
CA ARG A 106 -16.50 -5.82 -4.82
C ARG A 106 -17.65 -5.36 -3.91
N MET A 107 -17.37 -4.54 -2.91
CA MET A 107 -18.39 -4.02 -2.00
C MET A 107 -19.13 -2.80 -2.57
N GLY A 108 -18.56 -2.11 -3.58
CA GLY A 108 -19.16 -0.91 -4.18
C GLY A 108 -19.32 0.26 -3.19
N ARG A 109 -18.77 0.16 -1.99
CA ARG A 109 -18.77 1.15 -0.93
C ARG A 109 -17.51 1.06 -0.09
N ARG A 110 -17.24 2.07 0.71
CA ARG A 110 -16.13 2.02 1.66
C ARG A 110 -16.40 0.94 2.72
N PRO A 111 -15.54 -0.07 2.85
CA PRO A 111 -15.67 -1.09 3.88
C PRO A 111 -15.53 -0.51 5.28
N ALA A 112 -16.28 -1.07 6.21
CA ALA A 112 -16.19 -0.78 7.63
C ALA A 112 -15.62 -1.98 8.40
N LYS A 113 -15.15 -1.73 9.61
CA LYS A 113 -14.71 -2.81 10.50
C LYS A 113 -15.82 -3.84 10.71
N GLY A 114 -15.50 -5.10 10.48
CA GLY A 114 -16.43 -6.24 10.58
C GLY A 114 -17.09 -6.64 9.26
N ASP A 115 -16.88 -5.86 8.19
CA ASP A 115 -17.36 -6.24 6.85
C ASP A 115 -16.63 -7.48 6.35
N ARG A 116 -17.36 -8.33 5.65
CA ARG A 116 -16.86 -9.59 5.09
C ARG A 116 -17.14 -9.66 3.60
N LEU A 117 -16.16 -10.21 2.88
CA LEU A 117 -16.25 -10.57 1.47
C LEU A 117 -15.80 -12.00 1.29
N GLU A 118 -16.52 -12.79 0.51
CA GLU A 118 -16.09 -14.12 0.09
C GLU A 118 -15.74 -14.09 -1.40
N GLU A 119 -14.50 -14.45 -1.72
CA GLU A 119 -13.97 -14.46 -3.08
C GLU A 119 -12.88 -15.53 -3.21
N ALA A 120 -12.87 -16.25 -4.33
CA ALA A 120 -11.85 -17.27 -4.64
C ALA A 120 -11.64 -18.34 -3.54
N GLY A 121 -12.70 -18.68 -2.78
CA GLY A 121 -12.62 -19.65 -1.68
C GLY A 121 -11.97 -19.11 -0.41
N LEU A 122 -11.79 -17.81 -0.32
CA LEU A 122 -11.32 -17.09 0.88
C LEU A 122 -12.42 -16.18 1.42
N VAL A 123 -12.40 -16.00 2.73
CA VAL A 123 -13.22 -15.00 3.43
C VAL A 123 -12.30 -13.90 3.92
N PHE A 124 -12.55 -12.69 3.48
CA PHE A 124 -11.85 -11.48 3.88
C PHE A 124 -12.72 -10.72 4.89
N GLU A 125 -12.23 -10.53 6.10
CA GLU A 125 -12.89 -9.76 7.15
C GLU A 125 -12.06 -8.53 7.50
N VAL A 126 -12.65 -7.36 7.35
CA VAL A 126 -12.00 -6.09 7.69
C VAL A 126 -11.93 -5.96 9.21
N THR A 127 -10.72 -6.02 9.77
CA THR A 127 -10.49 -5.97 11.22
C THR A 127 -10.14 -4.59 11.72
N ASP A 128 -9.53 -3.76 10.87
CA ASP A 128 -9.17 -2.39 11.24
C ASP A 128 -9.25 -1.44 10.05
N VAL A 129 -9.76 -0.24 10.28
CA VAL A 129 -9.87 0.84 9.30
C VAL A 129 -9.45 2.17 9.91
N SER A 130 -8.69 2.96 9.15
CA SER A 130 -8.44 4.37 9.45
C SER A 130 -9.44 5.28 8.73
N ARG A 131 -9.30 6.59 8.92
CA ARG A 131 -10.21 7.58 8.32
C ARG A 131 -10.36 7.45 6.80
N HIS A 132 -9.34 6.95 6.11
CA HIS A 132 -9.28 6.97 4.64
C HIS A 132 -8.92 5.63 4.01
N ARG A 133 -8.53 4.60 4.78
CA ARG A 133 -8.10 3.32 4.21
C ARG A 133 -8.37 2.13 5.13
N ILE A 134 -8.38 0.95 4.53
CA ILE A 134 -8.39 -0.33 5.23
C ILE A 134 -6.97 -0.58 5.73
N GLU A 135 -6.82 -0.74 7.04
CA GLU A 135 -5.51 -0.99 7.66
C GLU A 135 -5.20 -2.48 7.73
N ARG A 136 -6.15 -3.28 8.23
CA ARG A 136 -5.97 -4.71 8.38
C ARG A 136 -7.20 -5.52 7.96
N VAL A 137 -6.89 -6.68 7.38
CA VAL A 137 -7.88 -7.66 6.92
C VAL A 137 -7.48 -9.03 7.41
N ARG A 138 -8.39 -9.76 8.02
CA ARG A 138 -8.24 -11.17 8.33
C ARG A 138 -8.67 -11.99 7.11
N ILE A 139 -7.83 -12.95 6.71
CA ILE A 139 -8.10 -13.85 5.61
C ILE A 139 -8.24 -15.26 6.18
N THR A 140 -9.36 -15.90 5.92
CA THR A 140 -9.61 -17.30 6.29
C THR A 140 -10.06 -18.09 5.07
N ARG A 141 -9.87 -19.39 5.07
CA ARG A 141 -10.46 -20.21 4.01
C ARG A 141 -11.96 -20.31 4.23
N SER A 142 -12.72 -20.12 3.16
CA SER A 142 -14.16 -20.41 3.21
C SER A 142 -14.36 -21.87 3.62
N PRO A 143 -15.25 -22.17 4.57
CA PRO A 143 -15.64 -23.54 4.81
C PRO A 143 -16.27 -24.04 3.52
N VAL A 144 -15.54 -24.87 2.76
CA VAL A 144 -16.08 -25.57 1.59
C VAL A 144 -17.31 -26.30 2.10
N PRO A 145 -18.51 -26.04 1.55
CA PRO A 145 -19.62 -26.94 1.79
C PRO A 145 -19.11 -28.30 1.28
N ALA A 146 -19.07 -29.27 2.17
CA ALA A 146 -18.76 -30.64 1.80
C ALA A 146 -19.87 -31.08 0.83
N GLU A 147 -19.69 -30.80 -0.44
CA GLU A 147 -20.43 -31.51 -1.46
C GLU A 147 -19.95 -32.94 -1.44
N ALA A 148 -20.86 -33.73 -0.97
CA ALA A 148 -20.75 -35.16 -1.05
C ALA A 148 -20.73 -35.64 -2.52
#